data_5731bb729eeaafa77e3d5024823f4ed4
#
_entry.id   5731bb729eeaafa77e3d5024823f4ed4
#
_cell.length_a   1.000
_cell.length_b   1.000
_cell.length_c   1.000
_cell.angle_alpha   90.00
_cell.angle_beta   90.00
_cell.angle_gamma   90.00
#
_symmetry.space_group_name_H-M   'P 1'
#
loop_
_entity.id
_entity.type
_entity.pdbx_description
1 polymer ?
#
loop_
_entity_poly.entity_id
_entity_poly.type
_entity_poly.pdbx_seq_one_letter_code
_entity_poly.pdbx_strand_id
1 'polypeptide(L)'
;MSGPAAGRPVGVDLNAGDTPADAPIVSQADFPAAEAVDASAAAAPAPIDRHAYYVTGRRIVLWRHGQTEWNMAGRLQGQTDVPLDDVGREQAQTMARLLAALQPTTIVSSDLSRAADTAQALADIVKLEVLLDEGLRETFVGTWQGLTDAEIKERFPEEYAAWRKDHYHQRRGGGEIESEVAERAVAAIERALKLVPDRGTLVVVTHGGTARVTIARLLGLPASSTGVLGGLSNCCWSVLGEGHRGWRLLEHNAGSLPEPVFGDDR
;
A
#
# COMPACT_ATOMS: atom_id res chain seq x y z
N MET A 1 39.31 -9.41 65.22
CA MET A 1 38.16 -10.17 64.70
C MET A 1 37.91 -9.73 63.32
N SER A 2 38.16 -10.61 62.34
CA SER A 2 38.25 -10.34 60.92
C SER A 2 36.84 -10.36 60.26
N GLY A 3 36.49 -9.31 59.55
CA GLY A 3 35.31 -9.29 58.69
C GLY A 3 35.66 -9.70 57.26
N PRO A 4 34.75 -10.35 56.49
CA PRO A 4 35.06 -10.89 55.20
C PRO A 4 34.99 -9.87 54.06
N ALA A 5 35.86 -10.13 53.08
CA ALA A 5 36.07 -9.33 51.88
C ALA A 5 34.86 -9.37 50.93
N ALA A 6 34.57 -8.22 50.30
CA ALA A 6 33.60 -8.06 49.25
C ALA A 6 34.10 -8.69 47.93
N GLY A 7 33.32 -9.61 47.37
CA GLY A 7 33.56 -10.21 46.07
C GLY A 7 33.25 -9.24 44.94
N ARG A 8 34.15 -9.18 43.94
CA ARG A 8 33.97 -8.48 42.66
C ARG A 8 32.93 -9.19 41.83
N PRO A 9 32.09 -8.46 41.05
CA PRO A 9 31.21 -9.09 40.07
C PRO A 9 32.04 -9.57 38.86
N VAL A 10 31.77 -10.80 38.44
CA VAL A 10 32.30 -11.42 37.22
C VAL A 10 31.60 -10.77 36.02
N GLY A 11 32.38 -10.12 35.18
CA GLY A 11 31.88 -9.59 33.90
C GLY A 11 31.56 -10.76 32.97
N VAL A 12 30.33 -10.77 32.47
CA VAL A 12 29.90 -11.66 31.37
C VAL A 12 30.34 -11.02 30.09
N ASP A 13 31.27 -11.67 29.37
CA ASP A 13 31.74 -11.27 28.05
C ASP A 13 30.65 -11.65 26.99
N LEU A 14 29.95 -10.64 26.45
CA LEU A 14 28.89 -10.81 25.47
C LEU A 14 29.41 -10.82 24.02
N ASN A 15 30.64 -11.23 23.79
CA ASN A 15 31.23 -11.22 22.44
C ASN A 15 31.67 -12.62 21.96
N ALA A 16 30.82 -13.63 22.12
CA ALA A 16 30.92 -14.91 21.43
C ALA A 16 29.70 -15.05 20.50
N GLY A 17 29.73 -14.38 19.39
CA GLY A 17 28.80 -14.58 18.30
C GLY A 17 29.24 -15.81 17.51
N ASP A 18 28.54 -16.92 17.66
CA ASP A 18 28.55 -18.01 16.69
C ASP A 18 27.89 -17.53 15.40
N THR A 19 28.71 -17.15 14.44
CA THR A 19 28.31 -17.03 13.04
C THR A 19 28.21 -18.47 12.49
N PRO A 20 27.05 -18.90 11.94
CA PRO A 20 27.01 -20.16 11.20
C PRO A 20 27.91 -20.01 9.98
N ALA A 21 29.01 -20.70 9.98
CA ALA A 21 29.88 -20.83 8.83
C ALA A 21 29.20 -21.68 7.76
N ASP A 22 29.39 -21.28 6.49
CA ASP A 22 29.29 -22.06 5.29
C ASP A 22 27.90 -22.56 4.84
N ALA A 23 27.07 -21.63 4.36
CA ALA A 23 26.24 -21.98 3.22
C ALA A 23 27.15 -21.95 1.96
N PRO A 24 27.18 -23.02 1.13
CA PRO A 24 28.02 -23.04 -0.06
C PRO A 24 27.57 -21.93 -1.04
N ILE A 25 28.49 -21.05 -1.39
CA ILE A 25 28.32 -20.09 -2.48
C ILE A 25 28.29 -20.93 -3.76
N VAL A 26 27.10 -21.10 -4.37
CA VAL A 26 26.95 -21.75 -5.66
C VAL A 26 27.66 -20.87 -6.68
N SER A 27 28.74 -21.38 -7.27
CA SER A 27 29.50 -20.65 -8.28
C SER A 27 28.78 -20.65 -9.62
N GLN A 28 29.05 -19.64 -10.47
CA GLN A 28 28.49 -19.54 -11.82
C GLN A 28 28.85 -20.76 -12.71
N ALA A 29 29.81 -21.58 -12.28
CA ALA A 29 30.27 -22.80 -12.99
C ALA A 29 29.33 -24.01 -12.79
N ASP A 30 28.40 -23.96 -11.85
CA ASP A 30 27.50 -25.08 -11.53
C ASP A 30 26.20 -25.06 -12.36
N PHE A 31 26.04 -24.08 -13.24
CA PHE A 31 24.92 -24.06 -14.18
C PHE A 31 25.37 -24.69 -15.52
N PRO A 32 24.63 -25.66 -16.08
CA PRO A 32 24.95 -26.21 -17.37
C PRO A 32 24.93 -25.09 -18.43
N ALA A 33 25.95 -25.05 -19.28
CA ALA A 33 26.00 -24.10 -20.38
C ALA A 33 24.72 -24.21 -21.21
N ALA A 34 24.04 -23.08 -21.42
CA ALA A 34 22.87 -23.05 -22.30
C ALA A 34 23.30 -23.48 -23.70
N GLU A 35 22.76 -24.58 -24.17
CA GLU A 35 22.92 -24.98 -25.59
C GLU A 35 22.38 -23.85 -26.47
N ALA A 36 23.19 -23.41 -27.43
CA ALA A 36 22.82 -22.40 -28.39
C ALA A 36 21.66 -22.95 -29.25
N VAL A 37 20.46 -22.48 -28.98
CA VAL A 37 19.29 -22.73 -29.80
C VAL A 37 19.45 -21.94 -31.11
N ASP A 38 19.49 -22.65 -32.23
CA ASP A 38 19.57 -22.08 -33.57
C ASP A 38 18.41 -21.11 -33.82
N ALA A 39 18.71 -19.81 -33.92
CA ALA A 39 17.75 -18.74 -34.14
C ALA A 39 17.42 -18.57 -35.63
N SER A 40 17.10 -19.66 -36.33
CA SER A 40 16.61 -19.58 -37.71
C SER A 40 15.10 -19.32 -37.72
N ALA A 41 14.77 -18.06 -38.01
CA ALA A 41 13.55 -17.57 -38.67
C ALA A 41 12.18 -18.19 -38.26
N ALA A 42 11.86 -18.18 -36.98
CA ALA A 42 10.47 -18.18 -36.56
C ALA A 42 10.06 -16.73 -36.27
N ALA A 43 9.02 -16.23 -36.97
CA ALA A 43 8.42 -14.91 -36.65
C ALA A 43 8.18 -14.85 -35.15
N ALA A 44 8.65 -13.77 -34.51
CA ALA A 44 8.45 -13.56 -33.06
C ALA A 44 6.97 -13.78 -32.77
N PRO A 45 6.61 -14.63 -31.81
CA PRO A 45 5.21 -14.79 -31.44
C PRO A 45 4.66 -13.42 -31.06
N ALA A 46 3.44 -13.10 -31.52
CA ALA A 46 2.77 -11.89 -31.14
C ALA A 46 2.85 -11.73 -29.61
N PRO A 47 3.09 -10.51 -29.09
CA PRO A 47 3.22 -10.31 -27.65
C PRO A 47 2.01 -10.91 -26.97
N ILE A 48 2.24 -11.96 -26.17
CA ILE A 48 1.18 -12.57 -25.38
C ILE A 48 0.73 -11.47 -24.41
N ASP A 49 -0.49 -10.98 -24.60
CA ASP A 49 -1.15 -10.15 -23.60
C ASP A 49 -1.32 -11.03 -22.34
N ARG A 50 -0.30 -10.99 -21.47
CA ARG A 50 -0.30 -11.75 -20.21
C ARG A 50 -1.45 -11.36 -19.31
N HIS A 51 -2.02 -10.15 -19.49
CA HIS A 51 -3.19 -9.69 -18.75
C HIS A 51 -4.47 -10.36 -19.26
N ALA A 52 -4.59 -10.67 -20.56
CA ALA A 52 -5.76 -11.35 -21.13
C ALA A 52 -5.97 -12.77 -20.59
N TYR A 53 -4.90 -13.45 -20.17
CA TYR A 53 -5.00 -14.82 -19.65
C TYR A 53 -5.56 -14.93 -18.22
N TYR A 54 -5.54 -13.84 -17.45
CA TYR A 54 -5.83 -13.91 -16.01
C TYR A 54 -7.04 -13.08 -15.57
N VAL A 55 -7.54 -12.18 -16.39
CA VAL A 55 -8.65 -11.28 -16.07
C VAL A 55 -9.79 -11.51 -17.04
N THR A 56 -10.83 -12.19 -16.59
CA THR A 56 -12.03 -12.46 -17.39
C THR A 56 -13.12 -11.41 -17.17
N GLY A 57 -12.98 -10.56 -16.16
CA GLY A 57 -13.97 -9.60 -15.72
C GLY A 57 -13.40 -8.18 -15.55
N ARG A 58 -13.96 -7.46 -14.61
CA ARG A 58 -13.63 -6.07 -14.31
C ARG A 58 -12.25 -5.93 -13.67
N ARG A 59 -11.70 -4.72 -13.71
CA ARG A 59 -10.46 -4.34 -13.00
C ARG A 59 -10.75 -3.26 -11.97
N ILE A 60 -10.04 -3.32 -10.85
CA ILE A 60 -9.97 -2.26 -9.85
C ILE A 60 -8.54 -1.76 -9.81
N VAL A 61 -8.36 -0.46 -9.92
CA VAL A 61 -7.08 0.23 -9.71
C VAL A 61 -7.23 1.05 -8.43
N LEU A 62 -6.58 0.64 -7.34
CA LEU A 62 -6.50 1.45 -6.13
C LEU A 62 -5.30 2.39 -6.25
N TRP A 63 -5.56 3.68 -6.26
CA TRP A 63 -4.57 4.73 -6.49
C TRP A 63 -4.49 5.62 -5.25
N ARG A 64 -3.30 5.71 -4.63
CA ARG A 64 -3.06 6.59 -3.50
C ARG A 64 -2.94 8.05 -3.97
N HIS A 65 -3.46 8.99 -3.20
CA HIS A 65 -3.32 10.43 -3.43
C HIS A 65 -1.86 10.87 -3.53
N GLY A 66 -1.63 12.02 -4.17
CA GLY A 66 -0.32 12.68 -4.27
C GLY A 66 0.20 13.18 -2.92
N GLN A 67 1.44 13.64 -2.90
CA GLN A 67 2.12 14.12 -1.71
C GLN A 67 1.39 15.32 -1.08
N THR A 68 1.45 15.40 0.24
CA THR A 68 1.04 16.55 1.05
C THR A 68 2.18 16.97 1.96
N GLU A 69 2.14 18.19 2.50
CA GLU A 69 3.13 18.64 3.49
C GLU A 69 3.23 17.70 4.71
N TRP A 70 2.11 17.09 5.11
CA TRP A 70 2.10 16.15 6.23
C TRP A 70 2.75 14.81 5.89
N ASN A 71 2.72 14.37 4.62
CA ASN A 71 3.52 13.22 4.21
C ASN A 71 5.02 13.50 4.39
N MET A 72 5.49 14.67 3.94
CA MET A 72 6.89 15.08 4.08
C MET A 72 7.31 15.25 5.54
N ALA A 73 6.42 15.75 6.37
CA ALA A 73 6.66 15.93 7.80
C ALA A 73 6.51 14.63 8.63
N GLY A 74 6.13 13.50 8.00
CA GLY A 74 5.88 12.23 8.70
C GLY A 74 4.74 12.30 9.71
N ARG A 75 3.72 13.15 9.45
CA ARG A 75 2.55 13.33 10.32
C ARG A 75 1.38 12.46 9.86
N LEU A 76 0.73 11.79 10.80
CA LEU A 76 -0.49 11.04 10.52
C LEU A 76 -1.63 11.99 10.14
N GLN A 77 -2.15 11.82 8.93
CA GLN A 77 -3.22 12.70 8.43
C GLN A 77 -4.59 12.26 8.91
N GLY A 78 -4.83 10.94 8.91
CA GLY A 78 -6.16 10.44 9.17
C GLY A 78 -7.19 11.11 8.27
N GLN A 79 -8.29 11.57 8.87
CA GLN A 79 -9.36 12.28 8.16
C GLN A 79 -9.25 13.81 8.22
N THR A 80 -8.14 14.34 8.75
CA THR A 80 -7.85 15.77 8.62
C THR A 80 -7.65 16.08 7.13
N ASP A 81 -8.33 17.12 6.65
CA ASP A 81 -8.28 17.51 5.26
C ASP A 81 -7.06 18.38 4.97
N VAL A 82 -5.96 17.73 4.60
CA VAL A 82 -4.70 18.36 4.21
C VAL A 82 -4.60 18.32 2.68
N PRO A 83 -4.44 19.45 1.99
CA PRO A 83 -4.39 19.50 0.53
C PRO A 83 -3.07 18.92 -0.03
N LEU A 84 -3.07 18.62 -1.32
CA LEU A 84 -1.84 18.32 -2.06
C LEU A 84 -0.86 19.50 -1.99
N ASP A 85 0.43 19.21 -1.83
CA ASP A 85 1.47 20.18 -2.09
C ASP A 85 1.79 20.27 -3.61
N ASP A 86 2.74 21.11 -4.00
CA ASP A 86 3.10 21.29 -5.42
C ASP A 86 3.62 20.01 -6.04
N VAL A 87 4.42 19.24 -5.30
CA VAL A 87 4.94 17.93 -5.72
C VAL A 87 3.81 16.94 -5.92
N GLY A 88 2.86 16.90 -4.98
CA GLY A 88 1.70 16.01 -5.07
C GLY A 88 0.80 16.31 -6.27
N ARG A 89 0.63 17.59 -6.62
CA ARG A 89 -0.10 17.99 -7.83
C ARG A 89 0.63 17.53 -9.11
N GLU A 90 1.95 17.68 -9.17
CA GLU A 90 2.76 17.21 -10.30
C GLU A 90 2.74 15.69 -10.42
N GLN A 91 2.87 14.97 -9.27
CA GLN A 91 2.72 13.52 -9.22
C GLN A 91 1.36 13.08 -9.78
N ALA A 92 0.26 13.70 -9.33
CA ALA A 92 -1.09 13.36 -9.78
C ALA A 92 -1.24 13.55 -11.30
N GLN A 93 -0.77 14.67 -11.86
CA GLN A 93 -0.83 14.93 -13.30
C GLN A 93 0.00 13.94 -14.11
N THR A 94 1.19 13.57 -13.63
CA THR A 94 2.09 12.64 -14.31
C THR A 94 1.51 11.23 -14.33
N MET A 95 1.05 10.73 -13.17
CA MET A 95 0.50 9.38 -13.06
C MET A 95 -0.87 9.24 -13.72
N ALA A 96 -1.67 10.30 -13.72
CA ALA A 96 -2.95 10.33 -14.45
C ALA A 96 -2.78 10.00 -15.94
N ARG A 97 -1.71 10.48 -16.59
CA ARG A 97 -1.42 10.17 -17.99
C ARG A 97 -1.16 8.68 -18.22
N LEU A 98 -0.48 8.02 -17.29
CA LEU A 98 -0.24 6.57 -17.34
C LEU A 98 -1.53 5.79 -17.09
N LEU A 99 -2.30 6.18 -16.08
CA LEU A 99 -3.56 5.52 -15.73
C LEU A 99 -4.64 5.70 -16.81
N ALA A 100 -4.62 6.80 -17.57
CA ALA A 100 -5.52 7.02 -18.69
C ALA A 100 -5.38 5.92 -19.78
N ALA A 101 -4.18 5.35 -19.94
CA ALA A 101 -3.96 4.24 -20.87
C ALA A 101 -4.68 2.94 -20.47
N LEU A 102 -5.10 2.80 -19.22
CA LEU A 102 -5.95 1.69 -18.76
C LEU A 102 -7.42 1.83 -19.17
N GLN A 103 -7.79 2.94 -19.81
CA GLN A 103 -9.14 3.25 -20.29
C GLN A 103 -10.19 3.06 -19.18
N PRO A 104 -10.09 3.80 -18.06
CA PRO A 104 -11.04 3.68 -16.98
C PRO A 104 -12.45 4.01 -17.47
N THR A 105 -13.44 3.29 -16.98
CA THR A 105 -14.86 3.51 -17.28
C THR A 105 -15.60 4.21 -16.14
N THR A 106 -15.01 4.19 -14.94
CA THR A 106 -15.58 4.81 -13.74
C THR A 106 -14.44 5.24 -12.82
N ILE A 107 -14.59 6.42 -12.20
CA ILE A 107 -13.67 6.94 -11.19
C ILE A 107 -14.47 7.21 -9.91
N VAL A 108 -14.06 6.63 -8.81
CA VAL A 108 -14.56 6.95 -7.46
C VAL A 108 -13.40 7.41 -6.58
N SER A 109 -13.62 8.37 -5.73
CA SER A 109 -12.59 8.93 -4.85
C SER A 109 -13.10 9.14 -3.43
N SER A 110 -12.18 9.05 -2.47
CA SER A 110 -12.39 9.71 -1.19
C SER A 110 -12.71 11.20 -1.43
N ASP A 111 -13.58 11.74 -0.62
CA ASP A 111 -13.99 13.15 -0.64
C ASP A 111 -12.96 14.10 0.00
N LEU A 112 -11.91 13.57 0.67
CA LEU A 112 -10.81 14.39 1.18
C LEU A 112 -10.06 15.03 0.01
N SER A 113 -9.78 16.33 0.11
CA SER A 113 -9.27 17.17 -0.97
C SER A 113 -8.06 16.57 -1.70
N ARG A 114 -7.08 16.05 -0.96
CA ARG A 114 -5.89 15.39 -1.54
C ARG A 114 -6.21 14.23 -2.48
N ALA A 115 -7.24 13.45 -2.16
CA ALA A 115 -7.67 12.33 -3.01
C ALA A 115 -8.56 12.83 -4.16
N ALA A 116 -9.50 13.71 -3.88
CA ALA A 116 -10.39 14.30 -4.88
C ALA A 116 -9.59 15.05 -5.98
N ASP A 117 -8.60 15.86 -5.59
CA ASP A 117 -7.74 16.58 -6.54
C ASP A 117 -6.86 15.62 -7.36
N THR A 118 -6.38 14.54 -6.73
CA THR A 118 -5.66 13.48 -7.45
C THR A 118 -6.56 12.80 -8.48
N ALA A 119 -7.80 12.47 -8.12
CA ALA A 119 -8.77 11.87 -9.02
C ALA A 119 -9.14 12.81 -10.17
N GLN A 120 -9.28 14.11 -9.89
CA GLN A 120 -9.62 15.13 -10.87
C GLN A 120 -8.58 15.22 -11.98
N ALA A 121 -7.29 15.07 -11.67
CA ALA A 121 -6.23 15.06 -12.67
C ALA A 121 -6.42 13.96 -13.74
N LEU A 122 -6.93 12.77 -13.33
CA LEU A 122 -7.28 11.71 -14.29
C LEU A 122 -8.59 12.00 -15.01
N ALA A 123 -9.60 12.44 -14.28
CA ALA A 123 -10.92 12.76 -14.82
C ALA A 123 -10.85 13.79 -15.96
N ASP A 124 -9.99 14.79 -15.81
CA ASP A 124 -9.77 15.82 -16.83
C ASP A 124 -9.18 15.24 -18.13
N ILE A 125 -8.40 14.17 -18.06
CA ILE A 125 -7.84 13.50 -19.26
C ILE A 125 -8.88 12.60 -19.92
N VAL A 126 -9.54 11.75 -19.12
CA VAL A 126 -10.43 10.71 -19.65
C VAL A 126 -11.87 11.19 -19.84
N LYS A 127 -12.19 12.41 -19.41
CA LYS A 127 -13.52 13.05 -19.51
C LYS A 127 -14.63 12.28 -18.78
N LEU A 128 -14.30 11.75 -17.63
CA LEU A 128 -15.25 11.12 -16.71
C LEU A 128 -15.52 12.05 -15.53
N GLU A 129 -16.66 11.86 -14.87
CA GLU A 129 -16.98 12.48 -13.60
C GLU A 129 -16.32 11.71 -12.44
N VAL A 130 -15.87 12.41 -11.42
CA VAL A 130 -15.38 11.82 -10.16
C VAL A 130 -16.55 11.64 -9.21
N LEU A 131 -16.84 10.40 -8.86
CA LEU A 131 -17.82 10.07 -7.82
C LEU A 131 -17.12 10.14 -6.46
N LEU A 132 -17.67 10.90 -5.51
CA LEU A 132 -17.10 11.00 -4.17
C LEU A 132 -17.81 10.03 -3.21
N ASP A 133 -17.02 9.33 -2.37
CA ASP A 133 -17.53 8.40 -1.37
C ASP A 133 -16.70 8.47 -0.08
N GLU A 134 -17.35 8.89 1.03
CA GLU A 134 -16.72 9.00 2.35
C GLU A 134 -16.19 7.65 2.87
N GLY A 135 -16.73 6.53 2.39
CA GLY A 135 -16.24 5.20 2.71
C GLY A 135 -14.79 4.96 2.28
N LEU A 136 -14.24 5.82 1.40
CA LEU A 136 -12.86 5.75 0.91
C LEU A 136 -11.88 6.65 1.68
N ARG A 137 -12.34 7.41 2.71
CA ARG A 137 -11.46 8.22 3.56
C ARG A 137 -10.37 7.37 4.22
N GLU A 138 -9.25 8.02 4.57
CA GLU A 138 -8.18 7.38 5.35
C GLU A 138 -8.71 6.91 6.72
N THR A 139 -7.97 6.00 7.35
CA THR A 139 -8.24 5.56 8.71
C THR A 139 -8.35 6.77 9.63
N PHE A 140 -9.47 6.91 10.33
CA PHE A 140 -9.57 7.90 11.39
C PHE A 140 -8.68 7.48 12.56
N VAL A 141 -7.68 8.29 12.87
CA VAL A 141 -6.71 7.98 13.92
C VAL A 141 -6.89 8.89 15.16
N GLY A 142 -8.08 9.44 15.33
CA GLY A 142 -8.51 10.16 16.54
C GLY A 142 -7.52 11.23 16.98
N THR A 143 -7.07 11.15 18.25
CA THR A 143 -6.14 12.11 18.87
C THR A 143 -4.73 12.06 18.28
N TRP A 144 -4.39 11.06 17.46
CA TRP A 144 -3.08 10.96 16.83
C TRP A 144 -2.98 11.75 15.52
N GLN A 145 -4.09 12.29 15.00
CA GLN A 145 -4.07 13.13 13.80
C GLN A 145 -3.15 14.35 14.00
N GLY A 146 -2.30 14.62 13.02
CA GLY A 146 -1.31 15.69 13.01
C GLY A 146 -0.02 15.40 13.76
N LEU A 147 0.09 14.27 14.44
CA LEU A 147 1.28 13.88 15.20
C LEU A 147 2.22 13.01 14.36
N THR A 148 3.52 13.13 14.62
CA THR A 148 4.54 12.21 14.15
C THR A 148 4.58 10.96 15.04
N ASP A 149 5.20 9.88 14.57
CA ASP A 149 5.39 8.65 15.37
C ASP A 149 6.12 8.93 16.70
N ALA A 150 7.15 9.81 16.67
CA ALA A 150 7.87 10.21 17.87
C ALA A 150 6.99 10.96 18.88
N GLU A 151 6.17 11.92 18.39
CA GLU A 151 5.23 12.67 19.24
C GLU A 151 4.15 11.77 19.83
N ILE A 152 3.67 10.77 19.09
CA ILE A 152 2.68 9.80 19.58
C ILE A 152 3.30 8.95 20.68
N LYS A 153 4.50 8.40 20.44
CA LYS A 153 5.22 7.59 21.43
C LYS A 153 5.50 8.36 22.73
N GLU A 154 5.81 9.63 22.62
CA GLU A 154 6.04 10.50 23.79
C GLU A 154 4.74 10.81 24.55
N ARG A 155 3.66 11.17 23.84
CA ARG A 155 2.41 11.65 24.45
C ARG A 155 1.48 10.53 24.87
N PHE A 156 1.51 9.39 24.15
CA PHE A 156 0.60 8.25 24.33
C PHE A 156 1.36 6.92 24.43
N PRO A 157 2.35 6.77 25.32
CA PRO A 157 3.26 5.61 25.33
C PRO A 157 2.54 4.28 25.52
N GLU A 158 1.50 4.23 26.37
CA GLU A 158 0.75 3.01 26.65
C GLU A 158 -0.14 2.60 25.45
N GLU A 159 -0.87 3.55 24.88
CA GLU A 159 -1.69 3.30 23.69
C GLU A 159 -0.83 2.88 22.48
N TYR A 160 0.31 3.57 22.31
CA TYR A 160 1.26 3.24 21.25
C TYR A 160 1.81 1.82 21.42
N ALA A 161 2.21 1.43 22.63
CA ALA A 161 2.69 0.09 22.91
C ALA A 161 1.62 -0.98 22.69
N ALA A 162 0.39 -0.72 23.10
CA ALA A 162 -0.74 -1.62 22.88
C ALA A 162 -1.01 -1.80 21.37
N TRP A 163 -1.07 -0.71 20.61
CA TRP A 163 -1.25 -0.75 19.18
C TRP A 163 -0.10 -1.48 18.47
N ARG A 164 1.16 -1.23 18.83
CA ARG A 164 2.33 -1.94 18.25
C ARG A 164 2.28 -3.45 18.49
N LYS A 165 1.65 -3.89 19.56
CA LYS A 165 1.47 -5.31 19.89
C LYS A 165 0.34 -5.96 19.08
N ASP A 166 -0.73 -5.21 18.81
CA ASP A 166 -1.93 -5.71 18.13
C ASP A 166 -2.54 -4.62 17.23
N HIS A 167 -1.99 -4.48 16.02
CA HIS A 167 -2.43 -3.48 15.05
C HIS A 167 -3.89 -3.64 14.62
N TYR A 168 -4.42 -4.86 14.67
CA TYR A 168 -5.72 -5.18 14.06
C TYR A 168 -6.90 -4.85 14.97
N HIS A 169 -6.71 -5.01 16.28
CA HIS A 169 -7.77 -4.84 17.25
C HIS A 169 -7.64 -3.57 18.08
N GLN A 170 -6.48 -2.91 18.02
CA GLN A 170 -6.25 -1.67 18.77
C GLN A 170 -6.56 -0.44 17.93
N ARG A 171 -7.32 0.48 18.53
CA ARG A 171 -7.66 1.76 17.90
C ARG A 171 -6.47 2.72 18.02
N ARG A 172 -6.14 3.37 16.93
CA ARG A 172 -5.14 4.44 16.91
C ARG A 172 -5.76 5.73 17.43
N GLY A 173 -5.30 6.22 18.59
CA GLY A 173 -5.81 7.45 19.20
C GLY A 173 -7.33 7.47 19.42
N GLY A 174 -7.94 6.33 19.70
CA GLY A 174 -9.40 6.20 19.82
C GLY A 174 -10.17 6.22 18.50
N GLY A 175 -9.49 6.17 17.37
CA GLY A 175 -10.10 6.15 16.04
C GLY A 175 -10.63 4.79 15.61
N GLU A 176 -10.46 4.43 14.33
CA GLU A 176 -10.93 3.18 13.72
C GLU A 176 -9.92 2.03 13.90
N ILE A 177 -10.42 0.80 13.88
CA ILE A 177 -9.62 -0.41 13.67
C ILE A 177 -9.60 -0.79 12.18
N GLU A 178 -8.64 -1.60 11.77
CA GLU A 178 -8.46 -1.97 10.35
C GLU A 178 -9.68 -2.65 9.73
N SER A 179 -10.43 -3.47 10.48
CA SER A 179 -11.65 -4.13 9.96
C SER A 179 -12.76 -3.15 9.63
N GLU A 180 -12.97 -2.10 10.45
CA GLU A 180 -13.97 -1.06 10.19
C GLU A 180 -13.64 -0.30 8.91
N VAL A 181 -12.34 0.04 8.72
CA VAL A 181 -11.86 0.72 7.51
C VAL A 181 -12.07 -0.18 6.27
N ALA A 182 -11.70 -1.46 6.37
CA ALA A 182 -11.87 -2.41 5.27
C ALA A 182 -13.35 -2.59 4.88
N GLU A 183 -14.24 -2.68 5.87
CA GLU A 183 -15.68 -2.84 5.64
C GLU A 183 -16.29 -1.65 4.90
N ARG A 184 -16.03 -0.41 5.36
CA ARG A 184 -16.57 0.78 4.70
C ARG A 184 -15.99 1.00 3.29
N ALA A 185 -14.67 0.72 3.12
CA ALA A 185 -14.01 0.91 1.84
C ALA A 185 -14.45 -0.14 0.80
N VAL A 186 -14.60 -1.40 1.19
CA VAL A 186 -15.13 -2.44 0.31
C VAL A 186 -16.58 -2.12 -0.08
N ALA A 187 -17.42 -1.69 0.87
CA ALA A 187 -18.79 -1.29 0.57
C ALA A 187 -18.87 -0.11 -0.43
N ALA A 188 -17.96 0.88 -0.33
CA ALA A 188 -17.84 1.97 -1.29
C ALA A 188 -17.46 1.44 -2.70
N ILE A 189 -16.49 0.54 -2.77
CA ILE A 189 -16.07 -0.08 -4.03
C ILE A 189 -17.21 -0.91 -4.64
N GLU A 190 -17.93 -1.68 -3.85
CA GLU A 190 -19.08 -2.46 -4.32
C GLU A 190 -20.19 -1.57 -4.88
N ARG A 191 -20.43 -0.38 -4.29
CA ARG A 191 -21.35 0.61 -4.86
C ARG A 191 -20.87 1.09 -6.23
N ALA A 192 -19.60 1.46 -6.36
CA ALA A 192 -19.02 1.93 -7.61
C ALA A 192 -18.97 0.83 -8.68
N LEU A 193 -18.70 -0.43 -8.32
CA LEU A 193 -18.66 -1.57 -9.24
C LEU A 193 -20.01 -1.83 -9.94
N LYS A 194 -21.14 -1.41 -9.36
CA LYS A 194 -22.46 -1.52 -10.00
C LYS A 194 -22.57 -0.62 -11.24
N LEU A 195 -21.71 0.40 -11.35
CA LEU A 195 -21.67 1.32 -12.48
C LEU A 195 -20.62 0.91 -13.53
N VAL A 196 -19.81 -0.10 -13.23
CA VAL A 196 -18.72 -0.54 -14.11
C VAL A 196 -19.24 -1.63 -15.05
N PRO A 197 -19.13 -1.45 -16.37
CA PRO A 197 -19.54 -2.47 -17.34
C PRO A 197 -18.64 -3.71 -17.25
N ASP A 198 -19.10 -4.81 -17.86
CA ASP A 198 -18.27 -6.00 -18.00
C ASP A 198 -16.92 -5.66 -18.64
N ARG A 199 -15.83 -6.18 -18.06
CA ARG A 199 -14.44 -5.89 -18.46
C ARG A 199 -14.03 -4.41 -18.33
N GLY A 200 -14.86 -3.57 -17.71
CA GLY A 200 -14.53 -2.19 -17.42
C GLY A 200 -13.44 -2.05 -16.34
N THR A 201 -12.87 -0.87 -16.25
CA THR A 201 -11.86 -0.52 -15.24
C THR A 201 -12.42 0.54 -14.30
N LEU A 202 -12.45 0.22 -13.00
CA LEU A 202 -12.75 1.14 -11.91
C LEU A 202 -11.43 1.69 -11.36
N VAL A 203 -11.28 3.02 -11.36
CA VAL A 203 -10.21 3.67 -10.60
C VAL A 203 -10.78 4.15 -9.27
N VAL A 204 -10.14 3.76 -8.18
CA VAL A 204 -10.49 4.10 -6.80
C VAL A 204 -9.36 4.94 -6.23
N VAL A 205 -9.58 6.23 -6.03
CA VAL A 205 -8.58 7.12 -5.44
C VAL A 205 -8.80 7.21 -3.94
N THR A 206 -7.76 6.84 -3.19
CA THR A 206 -7.85 6.69 -1.74
C THR A 206 -6.49 6.95 -1.08
N HIS A 207 -6.23 6.36 0.07
CA HIS A 207 -5.11 6.63 0.97
C HIS A 207 -4.32 5.36 1.25
N GLY A 208 -3.13 5.51 1.86
CA GLY A 208 -2.21 4.38 2.07
C GLY A 208 -2.77 3.28 2.96
N GLY A 209 -3.24 3.63 4.14
CA GLY A 209 -3.80 2.67 5.09
C GLY A 209 -5.08 2.02 4.56
N THR A 210 -6.00 2.82 4.05
CA THR A 210 -7.26 2.33 3.48
C THR A 210 -7.04 1.42 2.28
N ALA A 211 -6.13 1.78 1.35
CA ALA A 211 -5.83 0.92 0.20
C ALA A 211 -5.31 -0.45 0.64
N ARG A 212 -4.36 -0.49 1.58
CA ARG A 212 -3.76 -1.73 2.08
C ARG A 212 -4.79 -2.69 2.65
N VAL A 213 -5.63 -2.23 3.59
CA VAL A 213 -6.64 -3.09 4.24
C VAL A 213 -7.73 -3.51 3.27
N THR A 214 -8.07 -2.63 2.31
CA THR A 214 -9.04 -2.93 1.25
C THR A 214 -8.54 -4.03 0.31
N ILE A 215 -7.28 -3.94 -0.15
CA ILE A 215 -6.65 -4.97 -0.98
C ILE A 215 -6.66 -6.31 -0.25
N ALA A 216 -6.21 -6.33 1.01
CA ALA A 216 -6.20 -7.54 1.82
C ALA A 216 -7.61 -8.17 1.92
N ARG A 217 -8.64 -7.37 2.17
CA ARG A 217 -10.03 -7.81 2.28
C ARG A 217 -10.57 -8.35 0.96
N LEU A 218 -10.33 -7.67 -0.16
CA LEU A 218 -10.75 -8.12 -1.49
C LEU A 218 -10.07 -9.44 -1.91
N LEU A 219 -8.83 -9.65 -1.48
CA LEU A 219 -8.09 -10.90 -1.72
C LEU A 219 -8.50 -12.02 -0.76
N GLY A 220 -9.35 -11.76 0.23
CA GLY A 220 -9.75 -12.74 1.24
C GLY A 220 -8.61 -13.11 2.21
N LEU A 221 -7.62 -12.23 2.40
CA LEU A 221 -6.55 -12.46 3.36
C LEU A 221 -7.08 -12.35 4.78
N PRO A 222 -6.61 -13.22 5.70
CA PRO A 222 -6.94 -13.06 7.11
C PRO A 222 -6.33 -11.76 7.66
N ALA A 223 -6.97 -11.15 8.65
CA ALA A 223 -6.53 -9.89 9.26
C ALA A 223 -5.05 -9.95 9.72
N SER A 224 -4.62 -11.08 10.28
CA SER A 224 -3.23 -11.30 10.69
C SER A 224 -2.20 -11.25 9.56
N SER A 225 -2.64 -11.31 8.31
CA SER A 225 -1.77 -11.30 7.12
C SER A 225 -1.80 -9.95 6.37
N THR A 226 -2.53 -8.94 6.86
CA THR A 226 -2.57 -7.61 6.20
C THR A 226 -1.18 -7.00 6.07
N GLY A 227 -0.30 -7.23 7.04
CA GLY A 227 1.07 -6.75 7.06
C GLY A 227 2.01 -7.34 5.99
N VAL A 228 1.59 -8.38 5.23
CA VAL A 228 2.38 -8.89 4.09
C VAL A 228 2.33 -7.94 2.88
N LEU A 229 1.33 -7.06 2.85
CA LEU A 229 1.23 -6.02 1.84
C LEU A 229 1.91 -4.76 2.37
N GLY A 230 2.92 -4.28 1.66
CA GLY A 230 3.48 -2.96 1.89
C GLY A 230 2.46 -1.86 1.59
N GLY A 231 2.68 -0.67 2.14
CA GLY A 231 1.86 0.50 1.80
C GLY A 231 2.10 0.98 0.38
N LEU A 232 1.15 1.73 -0.16
CA LEU A 232 1.32 2.43 -1.44
C LEU A 232 2.10 3.73 -1.23
N SER A 233 3.11 3.99 -2.05
CA SER A 233 3.76 5.30 -2.14
C SER A 233 2.79 6.35 -2.72
N ASN A 234 3.04 7.65 -2.51
CA ASN A 234 2.20 8.70 -3.06
C ASN A 234 2.07 8.57 -4.58
N CYS A 235 0.88 8.69 -5.10
CA CYS A 235 0.52 8.48 -6.50
C CYS A 235 0.85 7.10 -7.10
N CYS A 236 1.24 6.11 -6.30
CA CYS A 236 1.35 4.72 -6.74
C CYS A 236 0.01 4.00 -6.65
N TRP A 237 -0.11 2.91 -7.39
CA TRP A 237 -1.36 2.15 -7.48
C TRP A 237 -1.15 0.66 -7.37
N SER A 238 -2.23 -0.05 -7.06
CA SER A 238 -2.32 -1.49 -7.18
C SER A 238 -3.46 -1.86 -8.12
N VAL A 239 -3.28 -2.94 -8.88
CA VAL A 239 -4.28 -3.43 -9.83
C VAL A 239 -4.80 -4.79 -9.37
N LEU A 240 -6.12 -4.89 -9.25
CA LEU A 240 -6.81 -6.16 -9.04
C LEU A 240 -7.64 -6.50 -10.27
N GLY A 241 -7.61 -7.77 -10.66
CA GLY A 241 -8.44 -8.32 -11.73
C GLY A 241 -9.47 -9.29 -11.20
N GLU A 242 -10.69 -9.18 -11.71
CA GLU A 242 -11.78 -10.12 -11.40
C GLU A 242 -11.55 -11.44 -12.10
N GLY A 243 -11.49 -12.52 -11.37
CA GLY A 243 -11.34 -13.89 -11.88
C GLY A 243 -12.45 -14.81 -11.40
N HIS A 244 -12.49 -16.04 -11.87
CA HIS A 244 -13.52 -17.03 -11.52
C HIS A 244 -13.62 -17.34 -10.01
N ARG A 245 -12.57 -17.08 -9.24
CA ARG A 245 -12.50 -17.38 -7.80
C ARG A 245 -12.43 -16.12 -6.94
N GLY A 246 -12.78 -14.95 -7.47
CA GLY A 246 -12.67 -13.65 -6.79
C GLY A 246 -11.54 -12.79 -7.33
N TRP A 247 -11.17 -11.77 -6.59
CA TRP A 247 -10.15 -10.80 -6.98
C TRP A 247 -8.73 -11.39 -6.90
N ARG A 248 -7.86 -10.97 -7.80
CA ARG A 248 -6.43 -11.31 -7.84
C ARG A 248 -5.61 -10.05 -7.91
N LEU A 249 -4.57 -9.95 -7.11
CA LEU A 249 -3.59 -8.87 -7.21
C LEU A 249 -2.71 -9.11 -8.44
N LEU A 250 -2.70 -8.17 -9.36
CA LEU A 250 -1.92 -8.21 -10.59
C LEU A 250 -0.65 -7.37 -10.48
N GLU A 251 -0.77 -6.20 -9.83
CA GLU A 251 0.33 -5.27 -9.57
C GLU A 251 0.15 -4.67 -8.18
N HIS A 252 1.26 -4.38 -7.51
CA HIS A 252 1.25 -3.73 -6.21
C HIS A 252 2.32 -2.64 -6.14
N ASN A 253 1.92 -1.45 -5.65
CA ASN A 253 2.76 -0.28 -5.52
C ASN A 253 3.48 0.08 -6.84
N ALA A 254 2.76 0.01 -7.97
CA ALA A 254 3.27 0.37 -9.28
C ALA A 254 3.33 1.90 -9.45
N GLY A 255 4.19 2.37 -10.36
CA GLY A 255 4.30 3.79 -10.74
C GLY A 255 5.58 4.47 -10.28
N SER A 256 6.37 3.86 -9.39
CA SER A 256 7.70 4.34 -9.00
C SER A 256 8.65 3.18 -8.75
N LEU A 257 9.94 3.50 -8.68
CA LEU A 257 10.90 2.60 -8.04
C LEU A 257 10.56 2.47 -6.55
N PRO A 258 10.88 1.32 -5.90
CA PRO A 258 10.62 1.15 -4.48
C PRO A 258 11.31 2.27 -3.68
N GLU A 259 10.52 3.19 -3.18
CA GLU A 259 10.97 4.21 -2.23
C GLU A 259 10.52 3.83 -0.82
N PRO A 260 11.23 4.26 0.23
CA PRO A 260 10.73 4.09 1.58
C PRO A 260 9.35 4.74 1.71
N VAL A 261 8.35 3.98 2.13
CA VAL A 261 7.03 4.53 2.45
C VAL A 261 7.17 5.33 3.73
N PHE A 262 7.06 6.66 3.63
CA PHE A 262 7.02 7.54 4.78
C PHE A 262 5.57 7.63 5.27
N GLY A 263 5.35 7.40 6.55
CA GLY A 263 4.05 7.52 7.18
C GLY A 263 3.52 6.23 7.79
N ASP A 264 2.24 6.01 7.73
CA ASP A 264 1.40 5.09 8.51
C ASP A 264 1.83 3.62 8.62
N ASP A 265 2.84 3.18 7.89
CA ASP A 265 3.19 1.76 7.71
C ASP A 265 4.44 1.30 8.46
N ARG A 266 4.93 2.04 9.46
CA ARG A 266 6.07 1.62 10.29
C ARG A 266 5.67 1.12 11.65
#